data_81f71798d4a91afccd03e9dc88f06d53
#
_entry.id   81f71798d4a91afccd03e9dc88f06d53
#
_cell.length_a   1.000
_cell.length_b   1.000
_cell.length_c   1.000
_cell.angle_alpha   90.00
_cell.angle_beta   90.00
_cell.angle_gamma   90.00
#
_symmetry.space_group_name_H-M   'P 1'
#
loop_
_entity.id
_entity.type
_entity.pdbx_description
1 polymer ?
#
loop_
_entity_poly.entity_id
_entity_poly.type
_entity_poly.pdbx_seq_one_letter_code
_entity_poly.pdbx_strand_id
1 'polypeptide(L)'
;MATHRKEPRWLSRLVVDSIHIEQLKEHGGLPGIRDENALEAALSRARNKWVYGQERDLPVLAAAYGFGLVTSHPYCDGNKRVGFLAIVTFLGINGRDFGATDSEVVTEILKLAGGQLSEGQLANWIRRHT
;
A
#
# COMPACT_ATOMS: atom_id res chain seq x y z
N MET A 1 23.49 -22.11 5.28
CA MET A 1 23.87 -20.70 5.44
C MET A 1 22.62 -19.82 5.54
N ALA A 2 22.57 -19.01 6.53
CA ALA A 2 21.44 -18.10 6.67
C ALA A 2 21.48 -17.04 5.56
N THR A 3 20.39 -16.86 4.87
CA THR A 3 20.24 -15.76 3.92
C THR A 3 19.67 -14.57 4.66
N HIS A 4 20.43 -13.50 4.68
CA HIS A 4 19.94 -12.25 5.19
C HIS A 4 19.21 -11.53 4.09
N ARG A 5 17.95 -11.30 4.27
CA ARG A 5 17.24 -10.40 3.38
C ARG A 5 17.64 -8.98 3.76
N LYS A 6 18.05 -8.25 2.78
CA LYS A 6 18.29 -6.82 2.94
C LYS A 6 17.01 -6.14 3.38
N GLU A 7 17.16 -5.15 4.22
CA GLU A 7 16.04 -4.28 4.55
C GLU A 7 15.50 -3.65 3.27
N PRO A 8 14.18 -3.69 3.06
CA PRO A 8 13.59 -3.06 1.88
C PRO A 8 13.79 -1.56 1.87
N ARG A 9 13.64 -0.97 0.69
CA ARG A 9 13.46 0.47 0.57
C ARG A 9 12.02 0.77 0.94
N TRP A 10 11.84 1.70 1.86
CA TRP A 10 10.53 2.09 2.35
C TRP A 10 9.98 3.25 1.53
N LEU A 11 8.65 3.36 1.46
CA LEU A 11 8.02 4.51 0.85
C LEU A 11 8.15 5.71 1.78
N SER A 12 8.64 6.82 1.26
CA SER A 12 8.68 8.07 2.02
C SER A 12 7.34 8.78 1.95
N ARG A 13 7.11 9.68 2.90
CA ARG A 13 5.96 10.55 2.90
C ARG A 13 5.86 11.34 1.60
N LEU A 14 6.99 11.86 1.12
CA LEU A 14 7.04 12.64 -0.10
C LEU A 14 6.56 11.84 -1.30
N VAL A 15 6.99 10.58 -1.43
CA VAL A 15 6.58 9.72 -2.53
C VAL A 15 5.07 9.48 -2.50
N VAL A 16 4.52 9.15 -1.34
CA VAL A 16 3.09 8.86 -1.22
C VAL A 16 2.24 10.10 -1.48
N ASP A 17 2.64 11.25 -0.95
CA ASP A 17 1.95 12.51 -1.21
C ASP A 17 2.00 12.87 -2.71
N SER A 18 3.13 12.59 -3.37
CA SER A 18 3.27 12.82 -4.81
C SER A 18 2.33 11.93 -5.62
N ILE A 19 2.20 10.66 -5.23
CA ILE A 19 1.23 9.74 -5.83
C ILE A 19 -0.18 10.30 -5.69
N HIS A 20 -0.52 10.78 -4.50
CA HIS A 20 -1.84 11.34 -4.24
C HIS A 20 -2.13 12.54 -5.14
N ILE A 21 -1.18 13.47 -5.25
CA ILE A 21 -1.33 14.65 -6.10
C ILE A 21 -1.54 14.24 -7.56
N GLU A 22 -0.77 13.29 -8.07
CA GLU A 22 -0.91 12.81 -9.44
C GLU A 22 -2.29 12.17 -9.68
N GLN A 23 -2.78 11.40 -8.71
CA GLN A 23 -4.10 10.78 -8.84
C GLN A 23 -5.22 11.82 -8.89
N LEU A 24 -5.10 12.89 -8.11
CA LEU A 24 -6.08 13.97 -8.15
C LEU A 24 -6.04 14.68 -9.51
N LYS A 25 -4.87 14.88 -10.10
CA LYS A 25 -4.76 15.51 -11.44
C LYS A 25 -5.42 14.66 -12.50
N GLU A 26 -5.25 13.35 -12.45
CA GLU A 26 -5.80 12.45 -13.47
C GLU A 26 -7.29 12.18 -13.30
N HIS A 27 -7.76 12.07 -12.07
CA HIS A 27 -9.10 11.55 -11.78
C HIS A 27 -10.01 12.57 -11.06
N GLY A 28 -9.46 13.70 -10.66
CA GLY A 28 -10.18 14.66 -9.84
C GLY A 28 -10.30 14.20 -8.40
N GLY A 29 -11.04 14.92 -7.61
CA GLY A 29 -11.28 14.66 -6.20
C GLY A 29 -10.84 15.82 -5.33
N LEU A 30 -11.16 15.73 -4.05
CA LEU A 30 -10.83 16.77 -3.07
C LEU A 30 -9.38 16.66 -2.65
N PRO A 31 -8.61 17.74 -2.74
CA PRO A 31 -7.23 17.75 -2.22
C PRO A 31 -7.20 17.77 -0.70
N GLY A 32 -6.03 17.47 -0.15
CA GLY A 32 -5.76 17.64 1.27
C GLY A 32 -5.77 16.35 2.05
N ILE A 33 -5.29 16.49 3.26
CA ILE A 33 -5.17 15.39 4.23
C ILE A 33 -6.30 15.52 5.22
N ARG A 34 -7.07 14.43 5.37
CA ARG A 34 -8.17 14.37 6.32
C ARG A 34 -7.66 14.11 7.74
N ASP A 35 -6.65 13.24 7.86
CA ASP A 35 -6.14 12.80 9.15
C ASP A 35 -4.63 12.54 9.04
N GLU A 36 -3.85 13.49 9.54
CA GLU A 36 -2.39 13.43 9.49
C GLU A 36 -1.84 12.24 10.28
N ASN A 37 -2.41 11.97 11.46
CA ASN A 37 -1.96 10.85 12.29
C ASN A 37 -2.26 9.52 11.63
N ALA A 38 -3.41 9.39 10.97
CA ALA A 38 -3.75 8.17 10.23
C ALA A 38 -2.77 7.95 9.07
N LEU A 39 -2.37 9.01 8.39
CA LEU A 39 -1.40 8.91 7.29
C LEU A 39 -0.04 8.43 7.80
N GLU A 40 0.46 9.05 8.86
CA GLU A 40 1.74 8.64 9.44
C GLU A 40 1.68 7.20 9.96
N ALA A 41 0.59 6.81 10.61
CA ALA A 41 0.40 5.45 11.09
C ALA A 41 0.38 4.45 9.91
N ALA A 42 -0.36 4.77 8.84
CA ALA A 42 -0.43 3.91 7.67
C ALA A 42 0.95 3.70 7.03
N LEU A 43 1.75 4.77 6.93
CA LEU A 43 3.09 4.68 6.34
C LEU A 43 4.08 3.93 7.23
N SER A 44 3.85 3.88 8.54
CA SER A 44 4.74 3.19 9.47
C SER A 44 4.46 1.68 9.58
N ARG A 45 3.32 1.20 9.11
CA ARG A 45 2.88 -0.19 9.30
C ARG A 45 3.86 -1.22 8.77
N ALA A 46 4.34 -1.02 7.54
CA ALA A 46 5.24 -1.98 6.89
C ALA A 46 6.57 -2.08 7.63
N ARG A 47 7.17 -0.93 7.93
CA ARG A 47 8.44 -0.91 8.65
C ARG A 47 8.31 -1.51 10.05
N ASN A 48 7.21 -1.24 10.73
CA ASN A 48 6.94 -1.82 12.05
C ASN A 48 6.84 -3.35 11.98
N LYS A 49 6.22 -3.90 10.95
CA LYS A 49 6.20 -5.35 10.73
C LYS A 49 7.60 -5.92 10.53
N TRP A 50 8.45 -5.22 9.82
CA TRP A 50 9.84 -5.63 9.62
C TRP A 50 10.63 -5.59 10.93
N VAL A 51 10.58 -4.46 11.64
CA VAL A 51 11.39 -4.24 12.84
C VAL A 51 10.89 -5.07 14.02
N TYR A 52 9.62 -5.01 14.32
CA TYR A 52 9.05 -5.62 15.53
C TYR A 52 8.45 -6.99 15.28
N GLY A 53 7.89 -7.21 14.10
CA GLY A 53 7.27 -8.48 13.73
C GLY A 53 8.19 -9.44 13.01
N GLN A 54 9.41 -9.00 12.70
CA GLN A 54 10.39 -9.79 11.95
C GLN A 54 9.83 -10.29 10.61
N GLU A 55 8.91 -9.54 10.02
CA GLU A 55 8.31 -9.89 8.75
C GLU A 55 9.29 -9.64 7.60
N ARG A 56 9.50 -10.65 6.75
CA ARG A 56 10.48 -10.58 5.66
C ARG A 56 9.87 -10.74 4.28
N ASP A 57 8.58 -11.03 4.21
CA ASP A 57 7.89 -11.29 2.95
C ASP A 57 7.40 -9.98 2.33
N LEU A 58 7.92 -9.62 1.15
CA LEU A 58 7.57 -8.36 0.49
C LEU A 58 6.07 -8.20 0.24
N PRO A 59 5.32 -9.23 -0.21
CA PRO A 59 3.86 -9.08 -0.33
C PRO A 59 3.16 -8.71 0.96
N VAL A 60 3.61 -9.23 2.10
CA VAL A 60 3.03 -8.87 3.41
C VAL A 60 3.31 -7.40 3.75
N LEU A 61 4.54 -6.96 3.48
CA LEU A 61 4.92 -5.56 3.72
C LEU A 61 4.18 -4.61 2.78
N ALA A 62 4.03 -5.00 1.51
CA ALA A 62 3.24 -4.21 0.54
C ALA A 62 1.78 -4.11 0.97
N ALA A 63 1.20 -5.22 1.44
CA ALA A 63 -0.18 -5.25 1.93
C ALA A 63 -0.37 -4.30 3.11
N ALA A 64 0.64 -4.14 3.97
CA ALA A 64 0.56 -3.22 5.11
C ALA A 64 0.34 -1.78 4.64
N TYR A 65 1.04 -1.34 3.59
CA TYR A 65 0.81 -0.02 3.00
C TYR A 65 -0.61 0.12 2.46
N GLY A 66 -1.01 -0.82 1.61
CA GLY A 66 -2.32 -0.76 0.97
C GLY A 66 -3.46 -0.83 1.97
N PHE A 67 -3.40 -1.75 2.91
CA PHE A 67 -4.40 -1.91 3.95
C PHE A 67 -4.54 -0.63 4.78
N GLY A 68 -3.42 -0.09 5.24
CA GLY A 68 -3.43 1.13 6.05
C GLY A 68 -4.02 2.33 5.32
N LEU A 69 -3.59 2.55 4.08
CA LEU A 69 -4.04 3.71 3.31
C LEU A 69 -5.51 3.59 2.89
N VAL A 70 -5.96 2.41 2.48
CA VAL A 70 -7.34 2.22 2.03
C VAL A 70 -8.31 2.26 3.21
N THR A 71 -7.96 1.64 4.33
CA THR A 71 -8.93 1.46 5.43
C THR A 71 -8.98 2.63 6.41
N SER A 72 -7.89 3.40 6.54
CA SER A 72 -7.87 4.52 7.49
C SER A 72 -8.28 5.87 6.88
N HIS A 73 -8.41 5.95 5.56
CA HIS A 73 -8.83 7.15 4.84
C HIS A 73 -8.05 8.41 5.25
N PRO A 74 -6.72 8.41 5.14
CA PRO A 74 -5.92 9.56 5.61
C PRO A 74 -6.06 10.81 4.74
N TYR A 75 -6.32 10.65 3.44
CA TYR A 75 -6.56 11.78 2.54
C TYR A 75 -8.06 12.08 2.47
N CYS A 76 -8.39 13.31 2.04
CA CYS A 76 -9.79 13.68 1.85
C CYS A 76 -10.45 12.84 0.75
N ASP A 77 -9.67 12.45 -0.27
CA ASP A 77 -10.17 11.67 -1.40
C ASP A 77 -9.03 10.88 -2.03
N GLY A 78 -9.35 9.87 -2.84
CA GLY A 78 -8.36 9.11 -3.60
C GLY A 78 -7.63 8.02 -2.83
N ASN A 79 -8.05 7.66 -1.62
CA ASN A 79 -7.36 6.69 -0.77
C ASN A 79 -7.25 5.29 -1.42
N LYS A 80 -8.27 4.84 -2.13
CA LYS A 80 -8.25 3.54 -2.79
C LYS A 80 -7.17 3.48 -3.86
N ARG A 81 -7.07 4.51 -4.70
CA ARG A 81 -6.05 4.58 -5.75
C ARG A 81 -4.66 4.70 -5.17
N VAL A 82 -4.49 5.58 -4.18
CA VAL A 82 -3.19 5.76 -3.52
C VAL A 82 -2.75 4.48 -2.84
N GLY A 83 -3.66 3.78 -2.15
CA GLY A 83 -3.34 2.52 -1.49
C GLY A 83 -2.85 1.47 -2.47
N PHE A 84 -3.52 1.31 -3.62
CA PHE A 84 -3.08 0.37 -4.64
C PHE A 84 -1.73 0.77 -5.24
N LEU A 85 -1.56 2.05 -5.58
CA LEU A 85 -0.30 2.51 -6.16
C LEU A 85 0.87 2.44 -5.17
N ALA A 86 0.60 2.58 -3.88
CA ALA A 86 1.62 2.38 -2.86
C ALA A 86 2.10 0.92 -2.86
N ILE A 87 1.19 -0.04 -3.00
CA ILE A 87 1.57 -1.46 -3.13
C ILE A 87 2.51 -1.66 -4.32
N VAL A 88 2.10 -1.18 -5.49
CA VAL A 88 2.86 -1.36 -6.73
C VAL A 88 4.21 -0.67 -6.65
N THR A 89 4.23 0.56 -6.13
CA THR A 89 5.46 1.36 -6.01
C THR A 89 6.43 0.71 -5.03
N PHE A 90 5.94 0.26 -3.88
CA PHE A 90 6.79 -0.42 -2.91
C PHE A 90 7.42 -1.68 -3.50
N LEU A 91 6.64 -2.51 -4.17
CA LEU A 91 7.16 -3.70 -4.83
C LEU A 91 8.19 -3.32 -5.90
N GLY A 92 7.88 -2.31 -6.72
CA GLY A 92 8.74 -1.88 -7.80
C GLY A 92 10.11 -1.37 -7.34
N ILE A 93 10.15 -0.54 -6.31
CA ILE A 93 11.44 -0.03 -5.80
C ILE A 93 12.25 -1.12 -5.10
N ASN A 94 11.63 -2.26 -4.82
CA ASN A 94 12.31 -3.43 -4.26
C ASN A 94 12.49 -4.55 -5.28
N GLY A 95 12.40 -4.22 -6.57
CA GLY A 95 12.74 -5.14 -7.66
C GLY A 95 11.66 -6.15 -8.02
N ARG A 96 10.40 -5.91 -7.65
CA ARG A 96 9.29 -6.82 -7.92
C ARG A 96 8.25 -6.14 -8.80
N ASP A 97 7.88 -6.79 -9.89
CA ASP A 97 6.77 -6.33 -10.72
C ASP A 97 5.45 -6.84 -10.16
N PHE A 98 4.38 -6.13 -10.46
CA PHE A 98 3.04 -6.54 -10.09
C PHE A 98 2.17 -6.59 -11.35
N GLY A 99 1.47 -7.71 -11.55
CA GLY A 99 0.62 -7.89 -12.73
C GLY A 99 -0.73 -8.47 -12.36
N ALA A 100 -1.74 -7.62 -12.35
CA ALA A 100 -3.14 -8.01 -12.26
C ALA A 100 -3.90 -7.18 -13.28
N THR A 101 -5.06 -7.66 -13.74
CA THR A 101 -5.89 -6.88 -14.65
C THR A 101 -6.55 -5.72 -13.89
N ASP A 102 -6.94 -4.68 -14.62
CA ASP A 102 -7.64 -3.54 -14.01
C ASP A 102 -8.91 -4.01 -13.28
N SER A 103 -9.64 -4.96 -13.88
CA SER A 103 -10.84 -5.51 -13.28
C SER A 103 -10.55 -6.22 -11.95
N GLU A 104 -9.48 -7.02 -11.90
CA GLU A 104 -9.07 -7.68 -10.66
C GLU A 104 -8.70 -6.67 -9.58
N VAL A 105 -7.96 -5.63 -9.94
CA VAL A 105 -7.55 -4.58 -9.01
C VAL A 105 -8.78 -3.87 -8.43
N VAL A 106 -9.71 -3.46 -9.28
CA VAL A 106 -10.92 -2.78 -8.83
C VAL A 106 -11.71 -3.67 -7.86
N THR A 107 -11.88 -4.94 -8.21
CA THR A 107 -12.62 -5.90 -7.38
C THR A 107 -11.98 -6.05 -6.00
N GLU A 108 -10.67 -6.29 -5.95
CA GLU A 108 -9.97 -6.52 -4.68
C GLU A 108 -9.91 -5.26 -3.81
N ILE A 109 -9.65 -4.11 -4.41
CA ILE A 109 -9.57 -2.85 -3.66
C ILE A 109 -10.95 -2.45 -3.12
N LEU A 110 -12.02 -2.68 -3.86
CA LEU A 110 -13.38 -2.42 -3.36
C LEU A 110 -13.72 -3.34 -2.19
N LYS A 111 -13.33 -4.62 -2.24
CA LYS A 111 -13.50 -5.54 -1.11
C LYS A 111 -12.74 -5.05 0.12
N LEU A 112 -11.49 -4.61 -0.10
CA LEU A 112 -10.67 -4.09 0.99
C LEU A 112 -11.33 -2.87 1.63
N ALA A 113 -11.77 -1.92 0.82
CA ALA A 113 -12.42 -0.70 1.29
C ALA A 113 -13.72 -1.00 2.03
N GLY A 114 -14.45 -2.02 1.60
CA GLY A 114 -15.71 -2.45 2.22
C GLY A 114 -15.57 -3.36 3.44
N GLY A 115 -14.36 -3.65 3.87
CA GLY A 115 -14.13 -4.52 5.03
C GLY A 115 -14.30 -6.00 4.75
N GLN A 116 -14.32 -6.40 3.48
CA GLN A 116 -14.54 -7.78 3.06
C GLN A 116 -13.24 -8.53 2.72
N LEU A 117 -12.11 -7.85 2.84
CA LEU A 117 -10.79 -8.41 2.58
C LEU A 117 -9.87 -8.06 3.73
N SER A 118 -9.31 -9.06 4.39
CA SER A 118 -8.36 -8.84 5.47
C SER A 118 -6.99 -8.45 4.91
N GLU A 119 -6.14 -7.93 5.78
CA GLU A 119 -4.75 -7.62 5.39
C GLU A 119 -4.02 -8.87 4.91
N GLY A 120 -4.20 -10.01 5.58
CA GLY A 120 -3.60 -11.28 5.17
C GLY A 120 -4.10 -11.77 3.82
N GLN A 121 -5.40 -11.63 3.56
CA GLN A 121 -5.96 -11.96 2.25
C GLN A 121 -5.42 -11.06 1.16
N LEU A 122 -5.25 -9.77 1.45
CA LEU A 122 -4.63 -8.83 0.52
C LEU A 122 -3.19 -9.25 0.20
N ALA A 123 -2.43 -9.65 1.22
CA ALA A 123 -1.06 -10.13 1.02
C ALA A 123 -1.02 -11.37 0.12
N ASN A 124 -1.96 -12.31 0.31
CA ASN A 124 -2.06 -13.50 -0.53
C ASN A 124 -2.37 -13.15 -1.99
N TRP A 125 -3.28 -12.21 -2.20
CA TRP A 125 -3.61 -11.75 -3.55
C TRP A 125 -2.40 -11.08 -4.22
N ILE A 126 -1.69 -10.22 -3.49
CA ILE A 126 -0.47 -9.59 -4.00
C ILE A 126 0.56 -10.65 -4.39
N ARG A 127 0.76 -11.66 -3.53
CA ARG A 127 1.75 -12.72 -3.77
C ARG A 127 1.45 -13.49 -5.05
N ARG A 128 0.19 -13.70 -5.37
CA ARG A 128 -0.20 -14.40 -6.60
C ARG A 128 0.05 -13.58 -7.87
N HIS A 129 0.29 -12.28 -7.75
CA HIS A 129 0.42 -11.38 -8.90
C HIS A 129 1.79 -10.68 -8.99
N THR A 130 2.71 -11.07 -8.15
CA THR A 130 4.04 -10.47 -8.16
C THR A 130 5.15 -11.52 -8.28
#